data_907d394c7bf9433ff3dc5201b69646a9
#
_entry.id   907d394c7bf9433ff3dc5201b69646a9
#
_cell.length_a   1.000
_cell.length_b   1.000
_cell.length_c   1.000
_cell.angle_alpha   90.00
_cell.angle_beta   90.00
_cell.angle_gamma   90.00
#
_symmetry.space_group_name_H-M   'P 1'
#
loop_
_entity.id
_entity.type
_entity.pdbx_description
1 polymer ?
#
loop_
_entity_poly.entity_id
_entity_poly.type
_entity_poly.pdbx_seq_one_letter_code
_entity_poly.pdbx_strand_id
1 'polypeptide(L)'
;MIRNPRYVLAVPNLELSARYYREVLGFEVREMGDPGWRFFMRDQCWILAGECPDALPPSELGDHSYFAYLEVDDVDALHAELTAKGATVTKKLRDEPWGMREFGIRTIDGHRIMFGRPIARAG
;
A
#
# COMPACT_ATOMS: atom_id res chain seq x y z
N MET A 1 -25.93 1.03 2.68
CA MET A 1 -24.71 0.31 3.07
C MET A 1 -23.58 0.63 2.10
N ILE A 2 -22.42 1.03 2.64
CA ILE A 2 -21.22 1.27 1.82
C ILE A 2 -20.53 -0.07 1.58
N ARG A 3 -20.12 -0.33 0.34
CA ARG A 3 -19.46 -1.60 -0.06
C ARG A 3 -18.25 -1.32 -0.93
N ASN A 4 -17.29 -2.24 -0.86
CA ASN A 4 -16.16 -2.33 -1.78
C ASN A 4 -15.39 -1.01 -1.89
N PRO A 5 -14.82 -0.53 -0.78
CA PRO A 5 -14.06 0.70 -0.81
C PRO A 5 -12.87 0.57 -1.76
N ARG A 6 -12.57 1.66 -2.44
CA ARG A 6 -11.39 1.75 -3.32
C ARG A 6 -10.58 2.95 -2.91
N TYR A 7 -9.28 2.81 -2.97
CA TYR A 7 -8.36 3.92 -2.76
C TYR A 7 -8.05 4.54 -4.10
N VAL A 8 -8.04 5.85 -4.17
CA VAL A 8 -7.77 6.58 -5.42
C VAL A 8 -6.46 7.31 -5.26
N LEU A 9 -5.48 7.01 -6.12
CA LEU A 9 -4.15 7.59 -6.05
C LEU A 9 -3.78 8.30 -7.34
N ALA A 10 -3.12 9.45 -7.21
CA ALA A 10 -2.42 10.10 -8.31
C ALA A 10 -0.99 9.58 -8.34
N VAL A 11 -0.52 9.15 -9.49
CA VAL A 11 0.85 8.69 -9.68
C VAL A 11 1.50 9.44 -10.85
N PRO A 12 2.79 9.75 -10.79
CA PRO A 12 3.42 10.53 -11.85
C PRO A 12 3.63 9.75 -13.15
N ASN A 13 3.84 8.44 -13.07
CA ASN A 13 4.08 7.58 -14.23
C ASN A 13 3.41 6.22 -13.97
N LEU A 14 2.32 5.98 -14.68
CA LEU A 14 1.48 4.81 -14.43
C LEU A 14 2.18 3.49 -14.73
N GLU A 15 3.04 3.44 -15.76
CA GLU A 15 3.79 2.22 -16.08
C GLU A 15 4.78 1.84 -14.98
N LEU A 16 5.51 2.81 -14.44
CA LEU A 16 6.45 2.58 -13.34
C LEU A 16 5.72 2.17 -12.06
N SER A 17 4.61 2.84 -11.76
CA SER A 17 3.76 2.51 -10.62
C SER A 17 3.21 1.09 -10.73
N ALA A 18 2.68 0.74 -11.89
CA ALA A 18 2.13 -0.60 -12.14
C ALA A 18 3.19 -1.68 -11.96
N ARG A 19 4.38 -1.44 -12.47
CA ARG A 19 5.51 -2.38 -12.31
C ARG A 19 5.86 -2.56 -10.84
N TYR A 20 5.96 -1.48 -10.09
CA TYR A 20 6.27 -1.54 -8.66
C TYR A 20 5.22 -2.33 -7.89
N TYR A 21 3.95 -2.04 -8.11
CA TYR A 21 2.87 -2.75 -7.42
C TYR A 21 2.86 -4.23 -7.77
N ARG A 22 3.13 -4.58 -9.02
CA ARG A 22 3.19 -5.98 -9.46
C ARG A 22 4.42 -6.70 -8.91
N GLU A 23 5.60 -6.12 -9.09
CA GLU A 23 6.87 -6.82 -8.80
C GLU A 23 7.27 -6.76 -7.33
N VAL A 24 6.99 -5.65 -6.64
CA VAL A 24 7.40 -5.46 -5.25
C VAL A 24 6.25 -5.78 -4.29
N LEU A 25 5.06 -5.27 -4.55
CA LEU A 25 3.93 -5.43 -3.62
C LEU A 25 3.04 -6.64 -3.91
N GLY A 26 3.24 -7.31 -5.04
CA GLY A 26 2.49 -8.51 -5.36
C GLY A 26 1.05 -8.27 -5.78
N PHE A 27 0.75 -7.10 -6.33
CA PHE A 27 -0.58 -6.76 -6.81
C PHE A 27 -0.78 -7.22 -8.24
N GLU A 28 -2.01 -7.55 -8.58
CA GLU A 28 -2.45 -7.71 -9.96
C GLU A 28 -2.74 -6.33 -10.53
N VAL A 29 -2.37 -6.11 -11.78
CA VAL A 29 -2.63 -4.84 -12.48
C VAL A 29 -3.62 -5.11 -13.59
N ARG A 30 -4.68 -4.31 -13.65
CA ARG A 30 -5.72 -4.45 -14.67
C ARG A 30 -6.01 -3.13 -15.35
N GLU A 31 -6.05 -3.17 -16.68
CA GLU A 31 -6.47 -2.04 -17.50
C GLU A 31 -7.99 -1.88 -17.43
N MET A 32 -8.47 -0.64 -17.63
CA MET A 32 -9.88 -0.33 -17.49
C MET A 32 -10.45 0.48 -18.66
N GLY A 33 -9.81 0.38 -19.83
CA GLY A 33 -10.31 1.05 -21.03
C GLY A 33 -9.83 2.49 -21.22
N ASP A 34 -9.39 3.15 -20.16
CA ASP A 34 -8.80 4.48 -20.21
C ASP A 34 -7.29 4.33 -20.01
N PRO A 35 -6.45 4.79 -20.95
CA PRO A 35 -5.00 4.59 -20.82
C PRO A 35 -4.37 5.32 -19.65
N GLY A 36 -5.04 6.35 -19.08
CA GLY A 36 -4.55 7.11 -17.93
C GLY A 36 -4.88 6.51 -16.59
N TRP A 37 -5.55 5.37 -16.54
CA TRP A 37 -5.98 4.74 -15.29
C TRP A 37 -5.71 3.24 -15.29
N ARG A 38 -5.45 2.68 -14.10
CA ARG A 38 -5.30 1.24 -13.88
C ARG A 38 -5.88 0.86 -12.52
N PHE A 39 -6.36 -0.37 -12.41
CA PHE A 39 -6.61 -0.99 -11.10
C PHE A 39 -5.37 -1.74 -10.63
N PHE A 40 -5.02 -1.56 -9.37
CA PHE A 40 -4.04 -2.40 -8.67
C PHE A 40 -4.81 -3.15 -7.59
N MET A 41 -4.76 -4.49 -7.62
CA MET A 41 -5.59 -5.31 -6.73
C MET A 41 -4.77 -6.40 -6.08
N ARG A 42 -4.95 -6.54 -4.78
CA ARG A 42 -4.45 -7.69 -4.03
C ARG A 42 -5.48 -8.02 -2.95
N ASP A 43 -6.02 -9.25 -2.98
CA ASP A 43 -7.10 -9.67 -2.11
C ASP A 43 -8.26 -8.66 -2.14
N GLN A 44 -8.64 -8.09 -1.01
CA GLN A 44 -9.73 -7.12 -0.96
C GLN A 44 -9.25 -5.67 -1.12
N CYS A 45 -7.96 -5.46 -1.29
CA CYS A 45 -7.42 -4.12 -1.50
C CYS A 45 -7.46 -3.76 -2.98
N TRP A 46 -8.29 -2.76 -3.31
CA TRP A 46 -8.42 -2.25 -4.67
C TRP A 46 -7.99 -0.80 -4.70
N ILE A 47 -7.03 -0.51 -5.56
CA ILE A 47 -6.50 0.84 -5.76
C ILE A 47 -6.80 1.26 -7.19
N LEU A 48 -7.35 2.47 -7.34
CA LEU A 48 -7.60 3.10 -8.62
C LEU A 48 -6.50 4.14 -8.83
N ALA A 49 -5.54 3.85 -9.71
CA ALA A 49 -4.39 4.71 -9.94
C ALA A 49 -4.55 5.51 -11.23
N GLY A 50 -4.43 6.82 -11.13
CA GLY A 50 -4.51 7.74 -12.27
C GLY A 50 -3.19 8.44 -12.50
N GLU A 51 -2.78 8.56 -13.77
CA GLU A 51 -1.55 9.26 -14.12
C GLU A 51 -1.75 10.76 -14.00
N CYS A 52 -0.94 11.38 -13.15
CA CYS A 52 -0.99 12.83 -12.92
C CYS A 52 0.43 13.33 -12.60
N PRO A 53 1.23 13.65 -13.65
CA PRO A 53 2.63 14.05 -13.43
C PRO A 53 2.80 15.32 -12.59
N ASP A 54 1.79 16.19 -12.58
CA ASP A 54 1.84 17.47 -11.88
C ASP A 54 1.28 17.42 -10.46
N ALA A 55 0.83 16.25 -9.99
CA ALA A 55 0.33 16.12 -8.62
C ALA A 55 1.45 16.34 -7.60
N LEU A 56 1.11 16.95 -6.46
CA LEU A 56 2.06 17.11 -5.36
C LEU A 56 2.53 15.72 -4.91
N PRO A 57 3.85 15.47 -4.82
CA PRO A 57 4.34 14.19 -4.35
C PRO A 57 3.85 13.89 -2.93
N PRO A 58 3.30 12.70 -2.68
CA PRO A 58 2.80 12.37 -1.35
C PRO A 58 3.87 12.43 -0.25
N SER A 59 5.13 12.25 -0.59
CA SER A 59 6.26 12.36 0.34
C SER A 59 6.39 13.76 0.96
N GLU A 60 5.80 14.77 0.34
CA GLU A 60 5.81 16.14 0.86
C GLU A 60 4.69 16.43 1.85
N LEU A 61 3.81 15.46 2.11
CA LEU A 61 2.65 15.63 2.99
C LEU A 61 2.94 15.33 4.46
N GLY A 62 4.19 15.04 4.82
CA GLY A 62 4.59 14.75 6.19
C GLY A 62 4.53 13.27 6.56
N ASP A 63 5.02 12.94 7.75
CA ASP A 63 5.29 11.56 8.15
C ASP A 63 4.03 10.75 8.49
N HIS A 64 2.91 11.41 8.75
CA HIS A 64 1.66 10.74 9.13
C HIS A 64 0.70 10.56 7.95
N SER A 65 1.14 10.86 6.73
CA SER A 65 0.30 10.80 5.55
C SER A 65 0.27 9.38 4.97
N TYR A 66 -0.49 8.50 5.60
CA TYR A 66 -0.78 7.15 5.09
C TYR A 66 -2.13 7.18 4.39
N PHE A 67 -2.21 6.61 3.17
CA PHE A 67 -3.50 6.55 2.49
C PHE A 67 -4.31 5.31 2.89
N ALA A 68 -3.65 4.30 3.47
CA ALA A 68 -4.33 3.07 3.84
C ALA A 68 -3.67 2.40 5.05
N TYR A 69 -4.51 1.80 5.88
CA TYR A 69 -4.11 0.81 6.88
C TYR A 69 -4.77 -0.50 6.47
N LEU A 70 -3.96 -1.49 6.14
CA LEU A 70 -4.46 -2.78 5.65
C LEU A 70 -4.24 -3.84 6.72
N GLU A 71 -5.34 -4.38 7.23
CA GLU A 71 -5.25 -5.51 8.15
C GLU A 71 -4.97 -6.77 7.37
N VAL A 72 -3.99 -7.56 7.83
CA VAL A 72 -3.55 -8.79 7.16
C VAL A 72 -3.54 -9.94 8.18
N ASP A 73 -3.61 -11.16 7.66
CA ASP A 73 -3.63 -12.34 8.52
C ASP A 73 -2.27 -12.64 9.12
N ASP A 74 -1.20 -12.54 8.33
CA ASP A 74 0.16 -12.84 8.77
C ASP A 74 1.09 -11.67 8.40
N VAL A 75 1.21 -10.73 9.33
CA VAL A 75 2.01 -9.52 9.11
C VAL A 75 3.50 -9.82 9.01
N ASP A 76 3.99 -10.82 9.74
CA ASP A 76 5.40 -11.22 9.68
C ASP A 76 5.76 -11.79 8.32
N ALA A 77 4.92 -12.66 7.78
CA ALA A 77 5.14 -13.25 6.45
C ALA A 77 5.11 -12.17 5.37
N LEU A 78 4.15 -11.24 5.46
CA LEU A 78 4.07 -10.15 4.49
C LEU A 78 5.27 -9.23 4.58
N HIS A 79 5.73 -8.89 5.78
CA HIS A 79 6.93 -8.10 5.98
C HIS A 79 8.14 -8.76 5.31
N ALA A 80 8.32 -10.06 5.53
CA ALA A 80 9.41 -10.81 4.91
C ALA A 80 9.30 -10.83 3.38
N GLU A 81 8.08 -11.02 2.86
CA GLU A 81 7.83 -11.01 1.42
C GLU A 81 8.20 -9.67 0.79
N LEU A 82 7.68 -8.57 1.35
CA LEU A 82 7.88 -7.24 0.78
C LEU A 82 9.33 -6.77 0.92
N THR A 83 9.98 -7.05 2.04
CA THR A 83 11.38 -6.66 2.22
C THR A 83 12.30 -7.43 1.29
N ALA A 84 12.02 -8.72 1.06
CA ALA A 84 12.77 -9.54 0.10
C ALA A 84 12.65 -9.01 -1.33
N LYS A 85 11.52 -8.38 -1.66
CA LYS A 85 11.28 -7.79 -2.99
C LYS A 85 11.73 -6.32 -3.09
N GLY A 86 12.32 -5.77 -2.05
CA GLY A 86 12.92 -4.44 -2.06
C GLY A 86 12.01 -3.29 -1.61
N ALA A 87 10.91 -3.57 -0.92
CA ALA A 87 10.07 -2.51 -0.37
C ALA A 87 10.82 -1.66 0.65
N THR A 88 10.57 -0.35 0.64
CA THR A 88 11.16 0.58 1.60
C THR A 88 10.29 0.63 2.85
N VAL A 89 10.83 0.12 3.96
CA VAL A 89 10.13 0.14 5.25
C VAL A 89 10.41 1.47 5.94
N THR A 90 9.34 2.20 6.25
CA THR A 90 9.42 3.50 6.95
C THR A 90 9.09 3.38 8.43
N LYS A 91 8.35 2.36 8.81
CA LYS A 91 8.06 2.02 10.20
C LYS A 91 8.38 0.56 10.42
N LYS A 92 9.26 0.27 11.37
CA LYS A 92 9.71 -1.10 11.66
C LYS A 92 8.56 -1.97 12.17
N LEU A 93 8.58 -3.24 11.78
CA LEU A 93 7.63 -4.24 12.30
C LEU A 93 7.83 -4.41 13.79
N ARG A 94 6.77 -4.14 14.57
CA ARG A 94 6.79 -4.31 16.03
C ARG A 94 5.38 -4.35 16.59
N ASP A 95 5.29 -4.82 17.84
CA ASP A 95 4.07 -4.74 18.62
C ASP A 95 3.90 -3.33 19.18
N GLU A 96 2.71 -2.77 19.03
CA GLU A 96 2.39 -1.43 19.50
C GLU A 96 1.49 -1.49 20.74
N PRO A 97 1.57 -0.47 21.63
CA PRO A 97 0.74 -0.47 22.85
C PRO A 97 -0.75 -0.46 22.59
N TRP A 98 -1.18 -0.07 21.40
CA TRP A 98 -2.61 -0.07 21.02
C TRP A 98 -3.11 -1.42 20.52
N GLY A 99 -2.32 -2.49 20.68
CA GLY A 99 -2.77 -3.86 20.44
C GLY A 99 -2.60 -4.36 19.01
N MET A 100 -1.77 -3.69 18.22
CA MET A 100 -1.49 -4.07 16.83
C MET A 100 -0.01 -4.39 16.64
N ARG A 101 0.27 -5.42 15.86
CA ARG A 101 1.60 -5.66 15.33
C ARG A 101 1.62 -5.16 13.89
N GLU A 102 2.46 -4.18 13.61
CA GLU A 102 2.35 -3.45 12.36
C GLU A 102 3.71 -2.95 11.83
N PHE A 103 3.74 -2.68 10.52
CA PHE A 103 4.86 -2.00 9.87
C PHE A 103 4.32 -1.09 8.78
N GLY A 104 5.16 -0.13 8.36
CA GLY A 104 4.79 0.80 7.30
C GLY A 104 5.80 0.80 6.18
N ILE A 105 5.34 1.04 4.96
CA ILE A 105 6.19 1.18 3.78
C ILE A 105 5.92 2.50 3.09
N ARG A 106 6.88 2.88 2.25
CA ARG A 106 6.72 3.96 1.28
C ARG A 106 6.89 3.38 -0.11
N THR A 107 5.94 3.66 -1.01
CA THR A 107 6.00 3.19 -2.39
C THR A 107 6.97 4.03 -3.22
N ILE A 108 7.22 3.58 -4.45
CA ILE A 108 8.07 4.32 -5.42
C ILE A 108 7.52 5.73 -5.69
N ASP A 109 6.21 5.92 -5.59
CA ASP A 109 5.56 7.21 -5.80
C ASP A 109 5.53 8.08 -4.55
N GLY A 110 6.00 7.57 -3.42
CA GLY A 110 6.01 8.27 -2.15
C GLY A 110 4.76 8.09 -1.29
N HIS A 111 3.82 7.26 -1.70
CA HIS A 111 2.65 6.94 -0.88
C HIS A 111 3.06 6.04 0.28
N ARG A 112 2.38 6.21 1.41
CA ARG A 112 2.63 5.38 2.60
C ARG A 112 1.46 4.44 2.85
N ILE A 113 1.79 3.18 3.16
CA ILE A 113 0.82 2.15 3.48
C ILE A 113 1.23 1.52 4.81
N MET A 114 0.26 1.37 5.72
CA MET A 114 0.45 0.62 6.96
C MET A 114 -0.16 -0.76 6.82
N PHE A 115 0.55 -1.79 7.29
CA PHE A 115 0.03 -3.16 7.38
C PHE A 115 0.08 -3.62 8.82
N GLY A 116 -0.95 -4.34 9.26
CA GLY A 116 -0.97 -4.80 10.62
C GLY A 116 -1.98 -5.90 10.89
N ARG A 117 -1.87 -6.49 12.07
CA ARG A 117 -2.85 -7.42 12.60
C ARG A 117 -3.02 -7.21 14.09
N PRO A 118 -4.20 -7.53 14.64
CA PRO A 118 -4.38 -7.50 16.09
C PRO A 118 -3.43 -8.50 16.77
N ILE A 119 -2.87 -8.10 17.91
CA ILE A 119 -2.08 -8.99 18.74
C ILE A 119 -3.07 -9.87 19.54
N ALA A 120 -2.87 -11.19 19.50
CA ALA A 120 -3.70 -12.11 20.27
C ALA A 120 -3.55 -11.82 21.74
N ARG A 121 -4.67 -11.61 22.43
CA ARG A 121 -4.66 -11.41 23.88
C ARG A 121 -4.46 -12.74 24.59
N ALA A 122 -3.60 -12.73 25.61
CA ALA A 122 -3.43 -13.88 26.47
C ALA A 122 -4.69 -14.07 27.34
N GLY A 123 -5.20 -15.25 27.38
CA GLY A 123 -6.29 -15.68 28.25
C GLY A 123 -7.65 -15.20 27.88
#